data_46b0673309748b14a38500040e3c0ed6
#
_entry.id   46b0673309748b14a38500040e3c0ed6
#
_cell.length_a   1.000
_cell.length_b   1.000
_cell.length_c   1.000
_cell.angle_alpha   90.00
_cell.angle_beta   90.00
_cell.angle_gamma   90.00
#
_symmetry.space_group_name_H-M   'P 1'
#
loop_
_entity.id
_entity.type
_entity.pdbx_description
1 polymer ?
#
loop_
_entity_poly.entity_id
_entity_poly.type
_entity_poly.pdbx_seq_one_letter_code
_entity_poly.pdbx_strand_id
1 'polypeptide(L)'
;MKRNEKPKKTKRKKIIGIFLIGIGCCSILLGMKNKSIDSFSINNEKFIGYKIKEIIENKDVYPQELVELALKKEETVDFVYNYNKNIKDKNKINIDKEYIEGQFPLFIQWDERWGYDRYGDTYMAINGCGPTNLAMVIVGLTGDTSITPKVVADFSVQNGYYVENVGTSWSLLTEGAKAFGIQGEEIPLSEKSILSALEKGQPIIASMKPGDFTTSGHFILMTGITEDGKIIVNDSDSRKRSNITWDLDVIMGQVKGLWKFYV
;
A
#
# COMPACT_ATOMS: atom_id res chain seq x y z
N MET A 1 88.40 -1.11 1.13
CA MET A 1 87.85 -2.04 2.14
C MET A 1 86.30 -1.93 2.08
N LYS A 2 85.70 -2.89 1.45
CA LYS A 2 84.17 -2.94 1.40
C LYS A 2 83.73 -4.12 2.27
N ARG A 3 82.98 -3.83 3.30
CA ARG A 3 82.33 -4.86 4.15
C ARG A 3 81.03 -5.32 3.50
N ASN A 4 80.95 -6.63 3.30
CA ASN A 4 79.69 -7.31 2.89
C ASN A 4 78.78 -7.49 4.10
N GLU A 5 77.58 -6.94 4.03
CA GLU A 5 76.49 -7.28 4.96
C GLU A 5 75.49 -8.24 4.28
N LYS A 6 75.28 -9.38 4.94
CA LYS A 6 74.31 -10.41 4.52
C LYS A 6 72.85 -10.00 4.85
N PRO A 7 71.87 -10.30 3.99
CA PRO A 7 70.51 -9.98 4.28
C PRO A 7 69.89 -10.92 5.34
N LYS A 8 69.16 -10.34 6.30
CA LYS A 8 68.42 -11.04 7.33
C LYS A 8 67.18 -11.70 6.73
N LYS A 9 67.01 -13.00 6.93
CA LYS A 9 65.78 -13.79 6.61
C LYS A 9 64.72 -13.46 7.59
N THR A 10 63.64 -12.78 7.13
CA THR A 10 62.41 -12.54 7.86
C THR A 10 61.51 -13.78 7.75
N LYS A 11 61.19 -14.38 8.90
CA LYS A 11 60.28 -15.54 9.00
C LYS A 11 58.84 -15.15 8.68
N ARG A 12 58.30 -15.56 7.54
CA ARG A 12 56.84 -15.62 7.32
C ARG A 12 56.29 -16.81 8.10
N LYS A 13 55.59 -16.54 9.18
CA LYS A 13 54.77 -17.53 9.88
C LYS A 13 53.29 -17.13 9.85
N LYS A 14 52.51 -18.00 9.21
CA LYS A 14 51.12 -18.36 9.53
C LYS A 14 50.06 -17.25 9.64
N ILE A 15 49.44 -16.93 8.53
CA ILE A 15 48.09 -16.44 8.46
C ILE A 15 47.33 -17.31 7.42
N ILE A 16 47.04 -18.57 7.75
CA ILE A 16 46.24 -19.51 6.94
C ILE A 16 45.16 -20.18 7.80
N GLY A 17 44.91 -19.71 9.01
CA GLY A 17 43.99 -20.38 9.93
C GLY A 17 42.65 -19.69 10.20
N ILE A 18 42.43 -18.43 9.73
CA ILE A 18 41.25 -17.65 10.13
C ILE A 18 40.21 -17.48 9.00
N PHE A 19 40.59 -17.74 7.74
CA PHE A 19 39.66 -17.53 6.61
C PHE A 19 38.68 -18.69 6.35
N LEU A 20 38.91 -19.88 6.88
CA LEU A 20 37.99 -21.03 6.67
C LEU A 20 36.85 -21.12 7.67
N ILE A 21 36.94 -20.46 8.84
CA ILE A 21 35.86 -20.47 9.84
C ILE A 21 34.78 -19.41 9.48
N GLY A 22 35.15 -18.29 8.85
CA GLY A 22 34.23 -17.23 8.46
C GLY A 22 33.26 -17.65 7.33
N ILE A 23 33.74 -18.46 6.36
CA ILE A 23 32.90 -18.90 5.23
C ILE A 23 31.87 -19.96 5.67
N GLY A 24 32.26 -20.83 6.59
CA GLY A 24 31.32 -21.82 7.15
C GLY A 24 30.19 -21.20 7.98
N CYS A 25 30.47 -20.20 8.80
CA CYS A 25 29.45 -19.50 9.58
C CYS A 25 28.48 -18.68 8.72
N CYS A 26 28.95 -17.99 7.66
CA CYS A 26 28.09 -17.27 6.74
C CYS A 26 27.18 -18.21 5.95
N SER A 27 27.68 -19.35 5.50
CA SER A 27 26.89 -20.35 4.77
C SER A 27 25.84 -21.01 5.64
N ILE A 28 26.13 -21.26 6.91
CA ILE A 28 25.17 -21.81 7.89
C ILE A 28 24.11 -20.78 8.24
N LEU A 29 24.46 -19.51 8.44
CA LEU A 29 23.52 -18.43 8.73
C LEU A 29 22.62 -18.11 7.52
N LEU A 30 23.14 -18.14 6.29
CA LEU A 30 22.34 -18.02 5.06
C LEU A 30 21.42 -19.23 4.86
N GLY A 31 21.90 -20.44 5.11
CA GLY A 31 21.08 -21.66 5.04
C GLY A 31 19.97 -21.70 6.11
N MET A 32 20.24 -21.22 7.31
CA MET A 32 19.23 -21.09 8.37
C MET A 32 18.20 -19.98 8.05
N LYS A 33 18.63 -18.85 7.47
CA LYS A 33 17.73 -17.78 7.03
C LYS A 33 16.79 -18.23 5.91
N ASN A 34 17.31 -18.92 4.90
CA ASN A 34 16.48 -19.47 3.82
C ASN A 34 15.50 -20.53 4.35
N LYS A 35 15.94 -21.44 5.20
CA LYS A 35 15.08 -22.48 5.77
C LYS A 35 13.97 -21.93 6.68
N SER A 36 14.22 -20.85 7.41
CA SER A 36 13.22 -20.16 8.22
C SER A 36 12.23 -19.36 7.36
N ILE A 37 12.68 -18.74 6.27
CA ILE A 37 11.82 -18.01 5.31
C ILE A 37 10.92 -19.01 4.57
N ASP A 38 11.47 -20.12 4.08
CA ASP A 38 10.71 -21.18 3.39
C ASP A 38 9.66 -21.82 4.31
N SER A 39 10.01 -22.10 5.56
CA SER A 39 9.06 -22.68 6.52
C SER A 39 7.96 -21.69 6.93
N PHE A 40 8.27 -20.40 7.03
CA PHE A 40 7.29 -19.36 7.32
C PHE A 40 6.33 -19.17 6.13
N SER A 41 6.85 -19.15 4.89
CA SER A 41 6.05 -19.05 3.67
C SER A 41 5.09 -20.24 3.52
N ILE A 42 5.58 -21.47 3.66
CA ILE A 42 4.76 -22.70 3.59
C ILE A 42 3.67 -22.72 4.66
N ASN A 43 3.98 -22.28 5.88
CA ASN A 43 2.98 -22.22 6.96
C ASN A 43 1.92 -21.15 6.67
N ASN A 44 2.31 -20.01 6.11
CA ASN A 44 1.38 -18.94 5.74
C ASN A 44 0.43 -19.38 4.61
N GLU A 45 0.95 -20.01 3.56
CA GLU A 45 0.12 -20.56 2.46
C GLU A 45 -0.89 -21.61 2.96
N LYS A 46 -0.48 -22.51 3.85
CA LYS A 46 -1.38 -23.48 4.48
C LYS A 46 -2.46 -22.82 5.32
N PHE A 47 -2.11 -21.75 6.04
CA PHE A 47 -3.04 -21.02 6.89
C PHE A 47 -4.06 -20.21 6.07
N ILE A 48 -3.60 -19.59 4.97
CA ILE A 48 -4.49 -18.93 4.00
C ILE A 48 -5.42 -19.95 3.36
N GLY A 49 -4.90 -21.09 2.90
CA GLY A 49 -5.70 -22.17 2.33
C GLY A 49 -6.77 -22.71 3.30
N TYR A 50 -6.45 -22.84 4.58
CA TYR A 50 -7.42 -23.20 5.62
C TYR A 50 -8.54 -22.15 5.72
N LYS A 51 -8.21 -20.85 5.79
CA LYS A 51 -9.22 -19.78 5.90
C LYS A 51 -10.12 -19.70 4.66
N ILE A 52 -9.56 -19.86 3.47
CA ILE A 52 -10.35 -19.92 2.23
C ILE A 52 -11.33 -21.09 2.27
N LYS A 53 -10.88 -22.27 2.70
CA LYS A 53 -11.74 -23.43 2.86
C LYS A 53 -12.88 -23.18 3.84
N GLU A 54 -12.59 -22.62 5.01
CA GLU A 54 -13.59 -22.25 6.01
C GLU A 54 -14.62 -21.25 5.47
N ILE A 55 -14.17 -20.23 4.71
CA ILE A 55 -15.06 -19.26 4.07
C ILE A 55 -16.00 -19.96 3.06
N ILE A 56 -15.48 -20.89 2.24
CA ILE A 56 -16.27 -21.60 1.23
C ILE A 56 -17.28 -22.56 1.89
N GLU A 57 -16.85 -23.32 2.89
CA GLU A 57 -17.70 -24.29 3.59
C GLU A 57 -18.83 -23.62 4.38
N ASN A 58 -18.60 -22.38 4.83
CA ASN A 58 -19.56 -21.59 5.60
C ASN A 58 -20.07 -20.36 4.80
N LYS A 59 -20.08 -20.41 3.47
CA LYS A 59 -20.42 -19.28 2.61
C LYS A 59 -21.76 -18.59 2.93
N ASP A 60 -22.71 -19.33 3.49
CA ASP A 60 -24.05 -18.81 3.80
C ASP A 60 -24.06 -17.79 4.97
N VAL A 61 -22.96 -17.70 5.75
CA VAL A 61 -22.81 -16.72 6.83
C VAL A 61 -21.95 -15.50 6.41
N TYR A 62 -21.43 -15.50 5.17
CA TYR A 62 -20.68 -14.40 4.61
C TYR A 62 -21.47 -13.74 3.47
N PRO A 63 -21.41 -12.41 3.31
CA PRO A 63 -21.90 -11.76 2.10
C PRO A 63 -21.17 -12.31 0.85
N GLN A 64 -21.93 -12.62 -0.18
CA GLN A 64 -21.38 -13.21 -1.42
C GLN A 64 -20.26 -12.35 -2.03
N GLU A 65 -20.41 -11.03 -2.04
CA GLU A 65 -19.43 -10.06 -2.54
C GLU A 65 -18.08 -10.19 -1.81
N LEU A 66 -18.10 -10.44 -0.49
CA LEU A 66 -16.89 -10.62 0.31
C LEU A 66 -16.24 -12.01 0.08
N VAL A 67 -17.04 -13.06 -0.11
CA VAL A 67 -16.52 -14.38 -0.51
C VAL A 67 -15.77 -14.25 -1.84
N GLU A 68 -16.38 -13.59 -2.83
CA GLU A 68 -15.73 -13.35 -4.13
C GLU A 68 -14.45 -12.50 -4.00
N LEU A 69 -14.44 -11.52 -3.10
CA LEU A 69 -13.26 -10.71 -2.82
C LEU A 69 -12.10 -11.58 -2.29
N ALA A 70 -12.36 -12.46 -1.30
CA ALA A 70 -11.34 -13.36 -0.75
C ALA A 70 -10.80 -14.35 -1.79
N LEU A 71 -11.65 -14.85 -2.68
CA LEU A 71 -11.26 -15.77 -3.74
C LEU A 71 -10.41 -15.11 -4.85
N LYS A 72 -10.62 -13.82 -5.08
CA LYS A 72 -9.89 -13.04 -6.10
C LYS A 72 -8.58 -12.44 -5.57
N LYS A 73 -8.49 -12.22 -4.25
CA LYS A 73 -7.41 -11.42 -3.66
C LYS A 73 -6.95 -11.98 -2.31
N GLU A 74 -5.81 -12.64 -2.33
CA GLU A 74 -5.20 -13.26 -1.15
C GLU A 74 -5.07 -12.31 0.05
N GLU A 75 -4.67 -11.04 -0.18
CA GLU A 75 -4.50 -10.04 0.87
C GLU A 75 -5.78 -9.78 1.68
N THR A 76 -6.96 -10.10 1.14
CA THR A 76 -8.26 -9.86 1.78
C THR A 76 -8.82 -11.07 2.53
N VAL A 77 -8.13 -12.22 2.50
CA VAL A 77 -8.62 -13.47 3.11
C VAL A 77 -8.86 -13.31 4.60
N ASP A 78 -7.94 -12.68 5.32
CA ASP A 78 -8.06 -12.44 6.76
C ASP A 78 -9.23 -11.50 7.08
N PHE A 79 -9.36 -10.43 6.34
CA PHE A 79 -10.46 -9.50 6.43
C PHE A 79 -11.82 -10.22 6.27
N VAL A 80 -11.99 -11.03 5.24
CA VAL A 80 -13.24 -11.75 5.01
C VAL A 80 -13.47 -12.82 6.08
N TYR A 81 -12.45 -13.58 6.44
CA TYR A 81 -12.54 -14.62 7.48
C TYR A 81 -13.00 -14.04 8.83
N ASN A 82 -12.57 -12.82 9.16
CA ASN A 82 -12.93 -12.13 10.40
C ASN A 82 -14.29 -11.40 10.35
N TYR A 83 -15.00 -11.42 9.22
CA TYR A 83 -16.26 -10.68 9.04
C TYR A 83 -17.26 -10.89 10.18
N ASN A 84 -17.62 -12.13 10.49
CA ASN A 84 -18.64 -12.45 11.50
C ASN A 84 -18.26 -12.04 12.92
N LYS A 85 -16.95 -11.95 13.20
CA LYS A 85 -16.42 -11.48 14.47
C LYS A 85 -16.51 -9.97 14.59
N ASN A 86 -16.18 -9.25 13.53
CA ASN A 86 -15.93 -7.82 13.58
C ASN A 86 -17.11 -6.96 13.08
N ILE A 87 -18.04 -7.51 12.30
CA ILE A 87 -19.20 -6.76 11.79
C ILE A 87 -20.07 -6.13 12.88
N LYS A 88 -20.06 -6.70 14.09
CA LYS A 88 -20.81 -6.22 15.25
C LYS A 88 -20.03 -5.23 16.10
N ASP A 89 -18.72 -5.14 15.88
CA ASP A 89 -17.83 -4.25 16.63
C ASP A 89 -17.83 -2.87 15.99
N LYS A 90 -18.64 -1.97 16.56
CA LYS A 90 -18.74 -0.57 16.12
C LYS A 90 -17.92 0.37 16.99
N ASN A 91 -16.72 -0.04 17.35
CA ASN A 91 -15.81 0.82 18.09
C ASN A 91 -15.53 2.12 17.32
N LYS A 92 -15.30 3.20 18.07
CA LYS A 92 -14.90 4.47 17.47
C LYS A 92 -13.60 4.26 16.68
N ILE A 93 -13.63 4.58 15.38
CA ILE A 93 -12.45 4.53 14.53
C ILE A 93 -11.44 5.56 15.04
N ASN A 94 -10.21 5.11 15.27
CA ASN A 94 -9.08 5.97 15.65
C ASN A 94 -7.91 5.69 14.71
N ILE A 95 -7.37 6.75 14.13
CA ILE A 95 -6.23 6.72 13.19
C ILE A 95 -5.10 7.67 13.63
N ASP A 96 -5.11 8.11 14.90
CA ASP A 96 -4.10 9.07 15.40
C ASP A 96 -2.68 8.55 15.28
N LYS A 97 -2.49 7.23 15.41
CA LYS A 97 -1.17 6.57 15.35
C LYS A 97 -0.63 6.42 13.94
N GLU A 98 -1.48 6.52 12.93
CA GLU A 98 -1.10 6.45 11.53
C GLU A 98 -0.62 7.80 10.96
N TYR A 99 -0.96 8.90 11.66
CA TYR A 99 -0.48 10.22 11.27
C TYR A 99 0.98 10.44 11.71
N ILE A 100 1.81 10.79 10.74
CA ILE A 100 3.18 11.27 10.95
C ILE A 100 3.31 12.55 10.16
N GLU A 101 3.71 13.64 10.82
CA GLU A 101 3.88 14.94 10.18
C GLU A 101 4.82 14.84 8.95
N GLY A 102 4.40 15.43 7.83
CA GLY A 102 5.15 15.40 6.58
C GLY A 102 5.06 14.08 5.80
N GLN A 103 4.22 13.14 6.23
CA GLN A 103 3.99 11.88 5.53
C GLN A 103 2.50 11.68 5.21
N PHE A 104 2.22 10.91 4.16
CA PHE A 104 0.86 10.48 3.83
C PHE A 104 0.64 9.08 4.40
N PRO A 105 -0.36 8.89 5.30
CA PRO A 105 -0.64 7.58 5.87
C PRO A 105 -1.08 6.60 4.77
N LEU A 106 -0.80 5.30 4.97
CA LEU A 106 -1.35 4.25 4.12
C LEU A 106 -2.64 3.71 4.75
N PHE A 107 -3.78 4.03 4.17
CA PHE A 107 -5.06 3.42 4.51
C PHE A 107 -5.45 2.37 3.48
N ILE A 108 -5.94 1.24 3.95
CA ILE A 108 -6.39 0.14 3.11
C ILE A 108 -7.93 0.12 3.09
N GLN A 109 -8.55 0.08 1.91
CA GLN A 109 -10.00 0.12 1.77
C GLN A 109 -10.73 -1.08 2.43
N TRP A 110 -10.04 -2.21 2.55
CA TRP A 110 -10.50 -3.41 3.26
C TRP A 110 -9.94 -3.53 4.70
N ASP A 111 -9.60 -2.43 5.37
CA ASP A 111 -9.29 -2.42 6.81
C ASP A 111 -10.58 -2.74 7.60
N GLU A 112 -10.47 -3.59 8.62
CA GLU A 112 -11.61 -4.06 9.41
C GLU A 112 -12.38 -2.93 10.12
N ARG A 113 -11.76 -1.76 10.29
CA ARG A 113 -12.37 -0.58 10.93
C ARG A 113 -13.47 0.07 10.08
N TRP A 114 -13.41 -0.06 8.75
CA TRP A 114 -14.36 0.54 7.80
C TRP A 114 -14.71 -0.33 6.61
N GLY A 115 -13.92 -1.35 6.28
CA GLY A 115 -14.08 -2.16 5.08
C GLY A 115 -15.41 -2.90 5.01
N TYR A 116 -16.02 -3.21 6.16
CA TYR A 116 -17.33 -3.83 6.25
C TYR A 116 -18.50 -2.83 6.14
N ASP A 117 -18.26 -1.53 6.18
CA ASP A 117 -19.28 -0.52 5.99
C ASP A 117 -19.72 -0.45 4.52
N ARG A 118 -20.97 0.00 4.30
CA ARG A 118 -21.46 0.23 2.95
C ARG A 118 -20.88 1.50 2.35
N TYR A 119 -20.57 1.42 1.07
CA TYR A 119 -20.27 2.56 0.22
C TYR A 119 -21.14 2.46 -1.02
N GLY A 120 -22.29 3.13 -0.99
CA GLY A 120 -23.35 2.96 -1.96
C GLY A 120 -23.96 1.55 -1.90
N ASP A 121 -23.98 0.88 -3.04
CA ASP A 121 -24.59 -0.45 -3.22
C ASP A 121 -23.68 -1.61 -2.78
N THR A 122 -22.40 -1.38 -2.50
CA THR A 122 -21.45 -2.42 -2.09
C THR A 122 -20.67 -2.05 -0.82
N TYR A 123 -19.58 -2.74 -0.53
CA TYR A 123 -18.72 -2.55 0.64
C TYR A 123 -17.56 -1.58 0.35
N MET A 124 -17.14 -0.82 1.37
CA MET A 124 -15.88 -0.05 1.31
C MET A 124 -14.71 -0.90 0.83
N ALA A 125 -14.63 -2.15 1.30
CA ALA A 125 -13.60 -3.10 0.89
C ALA A 125 -13.54 -3.34 -0.62
N ILE A 126 -14.61 -3.07 -1.37
CA ILE A 126 -14.73 -3.35 -2.81
C ILE A 126 -14.57 -2.06 -3.62
N ASN A 127 -15.37 -1.03 -3.32
CA ASN A 127 -15.44 0.20 -4.12
C ASN A 127 -14.85 1.45 -3.42
N GLY A 128 -14.31 1.29 -2.21
CA GLY A 128 -13.86 2.40 -1.36
C GLY A 128 -12.52 3.03 -1.74
N CYS A 129 -11.94 2.73 -2.90
CA CYS A 129 -10.63 3.27 -3.27
C CYS A 129 -10.62 4.81 -3.35
N GLY A 130 -11.63 5.44 -3.93
CA GLY A 130 -11.74 6.90 -4.04
C GLY A 130 -11.72 7.60 -2.67
N PRO A 131 -12.70 7.33 -1.78
CA PRO A 131 -12.72 7.95 -0.45
C PRO A 131 -11.52 7.57 0.41
N THR A 132 -10.96 6.36 0.27
CA THR A 132 -9.77 5.97 1.02
C THR A 132 -8.53 6.76 0.58
N ASN A 133 -8.32 6.93 -0.73
CA ASN A 133 -7.22 7.75 -1.23
C ASN A 133 -7.38 9.22 -0.84
N LEU A 134 -8.59 9.78 -0.92
CA LEU A 134 -8.83 11.17 -0.51
C LEU A 134 -8.61 11.37 0.99
N ALA A 135 -9.00 10.40 1.84
CA ALA A 135 -8.71 10.45 3.29
C ALA A 135 -7.20 10.46 3.57
N MET A 136 -6.40 9.66 2.86
CA MET A 136 -4.93 9.70 2.98
C MET A 136 -4.36 11.07 2.65
N VAL A 137 -4.87 11.72 1.60
CA VAL A 137 -4.47 13.08 1.21
C VAL A 137 -4.84 14.09 2.27
N ILE A 138 -6.10 14.07 2.75
CA ILE A 138 -6.59 15.03 3.76
C ILE A 138 -5.76 14.93 5.04
N VAL A 139 -5.63 13.72 5.58
CA VAL A 139 -4.84 13.50 6.81
C VAL A 139 -3.38 13.89 6.62
N GLY A 140 -2.76 13.54 5.50
CA GLY A 140 -1.36 13.88 5.21
C GLY A 140 -1.11 15.38 5.08
N LEU A 141 -2.05 16.14 4.47
CA LEU A 141 -1.90 17.59 4.28
C LEU A 141 -2.30 18.42 5.50
N THR A 142 -3.32 17.98 6.25
CA THR A 142 -3.93 18.80 7.31
C THR A 142 -3.61 18.33 8.73
N GLY A 143 -3.21 17.06 8.90
CA GLY A 143 -3.06 16.43 10.22
C GLY A 143 -4.38 16.11 10.91
N ASP A 144 -5.54 16.30 10.26
CA ASP A 144 -6.85 16.04 10.85
C ASP A 144 -7.18 14.54 10.84
N THR A 145 -6.86 13.84 11.91
CA THR A 145 -7.13 12.41 12.11
C THR A 145 -8.61 12.09 12.37
N SER A 146 -9.48 13.08 12.47
CA SER A 146 -10.93 12.86 12.51
C SER A 146 -11.50 12.44 11.14
N ILE A 147 -10.77 12.73 10.04
CA ILE A 147 -11.18 12.44 8.66
C ILE A 147 -10.72 11.04 8.24
N THR A 148 -11.49 10.04 8.66
CA THR A 148 -11.23 8.63 8.30
C THR A 148 -11.75 8.30 6.89
N PRO A 149 -11.31 7.18 6.26
CA PRO A 149 -11.89 6.70 5.01
C PRO A 149 -13.43 6.58 5.05
N LYS A 150 -13.98 6.16 6.21
CA LYS A 150 -15.44 6.09 6.39
C LYS A 150 -16.11 7.47 6.35
N VAL A 151 -15.53 8.47 6.99
CA VAL A 151 -16.05 9.85 6.98
C VAL A 151 -16.13 10.39 5.54
N VAL A 152 -15.07 10.18 4.75
CA VAL A 152 -15.05 10.61 3.35
C VAL A 152 -16.05 9.80 2.51
N ALA A 153 -16.22 8.50 2.77
CA ALA A 153 -17.18 7.66 2.08
C ALA A 153 -18.62 8.11 2.37
N ASP A 154 -18.97 8.35 3.64
CA ASP A 154 -20.28 8.84 4.05
C ASP A 154 -20.59 10.20 3.39
N PHE A 155 -19.62 11.13 3.43
CA PHE A 155 -19.72 12.41 2.74
C PHE A 155 -19.93 12.25 1.24
N SER A 156 -19.19 11.35 0.60
CA SER A 156 -19.30 11.07 -0.83
C SER A 156 -20.71 10.62 -1.23
N VAL A 157 -21.29 9.68 -0.47
CA VAL A 157 -22.66 9.19 -0.72
C VAL A 157 -23.67 10.30 -0.47
N GLN A 158 -23.58 11.02 0.65
CA GLN A 158 -24.55 12.06 1.04
C GLN A 158 -24.58 13.24 0.06
N ASN A 159 -23.46 13.53 -0.60
CA ASN A 159 -23.34 14.67 -1.52
C ASN A 159 -23.34 14.27 -3.00
N GLY A 160 -23.71 13.03 -3.33
CA GLY A 160 -23.90 12.58 -4.72
C GLY A 160 -22.59 12.34 -5.49
N TYR A 161 -21.49 12.11 -4.78
CA TYR A 161 -20.21 11.73 -5.41
C TYR A 161 -20.03 10.21 -5.59
N TYR A 162 -20.96 9.42 -5.07
CA TYR A 162 -21.07 8.01 -5.39
C TYR A 162 -21.99 7.81 -6.60
N VAL A 163 -21.56 7.00 -7.55
CA VAL A 163 -22.32 6.63 -8.74
C VAL A 163 -22.55 5.14 -8.74
N GLU A 164 -23.82 4.73 -8.73
CA GLU A 164 -24.22 3.32 -8.70
C GLU A 164 -23.60 2.53 -9.86
N ASN A 165 -23.08 1.33 -9.57
CA ASN A 165 -22.36 0.46 -10.50
C ASN A 165 -21.07 1.03 -11.13
N VAL A 166 -20.63 2.23 -10.71
CA VAL A 166 -19.38 2.88 -11.20
C VAL A 166 -18.40 3.10 -10.06
N GLY A 167 -18.90 3.53 -8.89
CA GLY A 167 -18.10 3.87 -7.72
C GLY A 167 -17.96 5.39 -7.53
N THR A 168 -16.76 5.87 -7.27
CA THR A 168 -16.52 7.28 -6.95
C THR A 168 -16.46 8.17 -8.19
N SER A 169 -17.28 9.23 -8.22
CA SER A 169 -17.17 10.30 -9.21
C SER A 169 -15.85 11.07 -9.05
N TRP A 170 -15.24 11.46 -10.15
CA TRP A 170 -14.01 12.28 -10.14
C TRP A 170 -14.22 13.66 -9.48
N SER A 171 -15.47 14.18 -9.48
CA SER A 171 -15.81 15.42 -8.81
C SER A 171 -15.62 15.38 -7.28
N LEU A 172 -15.56 14.20 -6.66
CA LEU A 172 -15.13 14.07 -5.26
C LEU A 172 -13.72 14.61 -5.07
N LEU A 173 -12.82 14.38 -6.04
CA LEU A 173 -11.41 14.76 -5.98
C LEU A 173 -11.17 16.26 -6.19
N THR A 174 -12.15 16.97 -6.76
CA THR A 174 -12.11 18.42 -7.02
C THR A 174 -13.06 19.17 -6.11
N GLU A 175 -14.36 19.14 -6.41
CA GLU A 175 -15.37 19.88 -5.63
C GLU A 175 -15.55 19.30 -4.21
N GLY A 176 -15.55 17.96 -4.08
CA GLY A 176 -15.69 17.31 -2.78
C GLY A 176 -14.53 17.58 -1.85
N ALA A 177 -13.30 17.63 -2.35
CA ALA A 177 -12.11 17.89 -1.58
C ALA A 177 -12.13 19.25 -0.83
N LYS A 178 -12.79 20.25 -1.41
CA LYS A 178 -12.92 21.61 -0.82
C LYS A 178 -13.64 21.59 0.52
N ALA A 179 -14.58 20.67 0.73
CA ALA A 179 -15.29 20.53 1.99
C ALA A 179 -14.38 20.13 3.17
N PHE A 180 -13.20 19.58 2.86
CA PHE A 180 -12.19 19.18 3.83
C PHE A 180 -11.01 20.17 3.91
N GLY A 181 -11.15 21.37 3.36
CA GLY A 181 -10.13 22.42 3.44
C GLY A 181 -8.94 22.23 2.51
N ILE A 182 -9.00 21.32 1.55
CA ILE A 182 -7.94 21.09 0.56
C ILE A 182 -8.42 21.38 -0.86
N GLN A 183 -7.48 21.68 -1.76
CA GLN A 183 -7.77 21.88 -3.18
C GLN A 183 -7.30 20.66 -3.98
N GLY A 184 -8.17 20.14 -4.84
CA GLY A 184 -7.85 19.11 -5.82
C GLY A 184 -7.91 19.72 -7.23
N GLU A 185 -6.84 19.62 -7.99
CA GLU A 185 -6.68 20.18 -9.35
C GLU A 185 -6.29 19.09 -10.33
N GLU A 186 -7.07 18.93 -11.40
CA GLU A 186 -6.70 18.02 -12.49
C GLU A 186 -5.44 18.52 -13.20
N ILE A 187 -4.49 17.62 -13.46
CA ILE A 187 -3.23 17.95 -14.13
C ILE A 187 -3.04 17.12 -15.39
N PRO A 188 -2.30 17.65 -16.40
CA PRO A 188 -1.99 16.89 -17.60
C PRO A 188 -1.20 15.63 -17.31
N LEU A 189 -1.48 14.55 -18.08
CA LEU A 189 -0.68 13.32 -18.04
C LEU A 189 0.66 13.56 -18.74
N SER A 190 1.62 14.05 -17.99
CA SER A 190 3.00 14.23 -18.45
C SER A 190 3.97 14.03 -17.29
N GLU A 191 5.14 13.48 -17.57
CA GLU A 191 6.23 13.34 -16.60
C GLU A 191 6.51 14.64 -15.87
N LYS A 192 6.65 15.76 -16.62
CA LYS A 192 6.90 17.10 -16.06
C LYS A 192 5.83 17.51 -15.03
N SER A 193 4.55 17.27 -15.32
CA SER A 193 3.45 17.66 -14.41
C SER A 193 3.48 16.84 -13.13
N ILE A 194 3.75 15.53 -13.25
CA ILE A 194 3.80 14.59 -12.11
C ILE A 194 5.01 14.94 -11.23
N LEU A 195 6.21 14.98 -11.79
CA LEU A 195 7.43 15.24 -11.02
C LEU A 195 7.37 16.61 -10.36
N SER A 196 6.94 17.66 -11.09
CA SER A 196 6.83 19.03 -10.52
C SER A 196 5.84 19.13 -9.37
N ALA A 197 4.77 18.33 -9.35
CA ALA A 197 3.83 18.30 -8.23
C ALA A 197 4.44 17.57 -7.02
N LEU A 198 4.99 16.38 -7.24
CA LEU A 198 5.58 15.55 -6.17
C LEU A 198 6.80 16.23 -5.52
N GLU A 199 7.67 16.90 -6.29
CA GLU A 199 8.82 17.68 -5.80
C GLU A 199 8.40 18.84 -4.88
N LYS A 200 7.16 19.36 -5.05
CA LYS A 200 6.58 20.39 -4.18
C LYS A 200 5.84 19.82 -2.98
N GLY A 201 5.90 18.51 -2.75
CA GLY A 201 5.14 17.84 -1.71
C GLY A 201 3.63 17.79 -1.96
N GLN A 202 3.19 18.01 -3.22
CA GLN A 202 1.80 17.90 -3.62
C GLN A 202 1.49 16.45 -4.02
N PRO A 203 0.73 15.67 -3.23
CA PRO A 203 0.40 14.31 -3.57
C PRO A 203 -0.53 14.27 -4.78
N ILE A 204 -0.52 13.14 -5.50
CA ILE A 204 -1.35 12.98 -6.71
C ILE A 204 -2.20 11.72 -6.59
N ILE A 205 -3.52 11.86 -6.67
CA ILE A 205 -4.40 10.72 -6.91
C ILE A 205 -4.45 10.46 -8.43
N ALA A 206 -4.20 9.20 -8.81
CA ALA A 206 -4.30 8.74 -10.18
C ALA A 206 -5.46 7.76 -10.34
N SER A 207 -6.34 8.01 -11.32
CA SER A 207 -7.32 7.04 -11.80
C SER A 207 -6.65 6.10 -12.79
N MET A 208 -6.69 4.79 -12.51
CA MET A 208 -6.01 3.76 -13.27
C MET A 208 -6.98 3.00 -14.20
N LYS A 209 -6.52 2.63 -15.38
CA LYS A 209 -7.14 1.64 -16.28
C LYS A 209 -6.57 0.24 -15.99
N PRO A 210 -7.12 -0.84 -16.56
CA PRO A 210 -6.61 -2.19 -16.38
C PRO A 210 -5.10 -2.30 -16.63
N GLY A 211 -4.39 -2.98 -15.72
CA GLY A 211 -2.94 -3.15 -15.70
C GLY A 211 -2.47 -3.73 -14.36
N ASP A 212 -1.32 -3.30 -13.88
CA ASP A 212 -0.69 -3.81 -12.65
C ASP A 212 -1.49 -3.48 -11.38
N PHE A 213 -2.25 -2.38 -11.39
CA PHE A 213 -2.99 -1.91 -10.21
C PHE A 213 -4.42 -2.44 -10.14
N THR A 214 -5.02 -2.81 -11.26
CA THR A 214 -6.44 -3.22 -11.32
C THR A 214 -6.75 -3.97 -12.60
N THR A 215 -7.81 -4.77 -12.58
CA THR A 215 -8.39 -5.41 -13.77
C THR A 215 -9.55 -4.62 -14.39
N SER A 216 -10.04 -3.57 -13.72
CA SER A 216 -11.20 -2.75 -14.17
C SER A 216 -10.91 -1.26 -14.10
N GLY A 217 -10.90 -0.69 -12.91
CA GLY A 217 -10.61 0.69 -12.58
C GLY A 217 -10.21 0.79 -11.11
N HIS A 218 -9.37 1.76 -10.76
CA HIS A 218 -8.87 1.93 -9.40
C HIS A 218 -8.32 3.33 -9.21
N PHE A 219 -8.21 3.76 -7.96
CA PHE A 219 -7.45 4.96 -7.59
C PHE A 219 -6.24 4.58 -6.75
N ILE A 220 -5.11 5.17 -7.05
CA ILE A 220 -3.88 5.09 -6.25
C ILE A 220 -3.40 6.48 -5.86
N LEU A 221 -2.62 6.60 -4.80
CA LEU A 221 -2.03 7.84 -4.34
C LEU A 221 -0.51 7.82 -4.56
N MET A 222 0.02 8.70 -5.39
CA MET A 222 1.45 8.95 -5.50
C MET A 222 1.83 10.00 -4.44
N THR A 223 2.78 9.66 -3.56
CA THR A 223 3.13 10.46 -2.38
C THR A 223 4.49 11.11 -2.45
N GLY A 224 5.37 10.67 -3.35
CA GLY A 224 6.73 11.20 -3.45
C GLY A 224 7.57 10.49 -4.50
N ILE A 225 8.83 10.89 -4.53
CA ILE A 225 9.87 10.38 -5.44
C ILE A 225 11.05 9.92 -4.57
N THR A 226 11.59 8.75 -4.86
CA THR A 226 12.80 8.23 -4.21
C THR A 226 14.07 8.88 -4.78
N GLU A 227 15.21 8.71 -4.11
CA GLU A 227 16.50 9.24 -4.58
C GLU A 227 16.91 8.67 -5.96
N ASP A 228 16.49 7.45 -6.28
CA ASP A 228 16.71 6.80 -7.58
C ASP A 228 15.61 7.12 -8.62
N GLY A 229 14.71 8.08 -8.33
CA GLY A 229 13.73 8.60 -9.27
C GLY A 229 12.45 7.77 -9.41
N LYS A 230 12.25 6.75 -8.57
CA LYS A 230 11.02 5.95 -8.58
C LYS A 230 9.90 6.62 -7.79
N ILE A 231 8.67 6.27 -8.11
CA ILE A 231 7.47 6.82 -7.47
C ILE A 231 7.08 5.97 -6.26
N ILE A 232 6.83 6.66 -5.14
CA ILE A 232 6.26 6.07 -3.93
C ILE A 232 4.75 6.09 -4.08
N VAL A 233 4.11 4.91 -3.94
CA VAL A 233 2.67 4.74 -4.12
C VAL A 233 2.05 4.19 -2.85
N ASN A 234 1.00 4.85 -2.36
CA ASN A 234 0.04 4.29 -1.41
C ASN A 234 -1.16 3.74 -2.20
N ASP A 235 -1.25 2.42 -2.29
CA ASP A 235 -2.35 1.74 -2.95
C ASP A 235 -3.36 1.27 -1.91
N SER A 236 -4.54 1.89 -1.88
CA SER A 236 -5.59 1.57 -0.91
C SER A 236 -6.12 0.15 -1.01
N ASP A 237 -5.81 -0.56 -2.08
CA ASP A 237 -6.26 -1.93 -2.30
C ASP A 237 -5.16 -2.98 -2.14
N SER A 238 -3.88 -2.61 -1.97
CA SER A 238 -2.79 -3.57 -1.81
C SER A 238 -1.62 -3.05 -0.96
N ARG A 239 -1.36 -3.72 0.14
CA ARG A 239 -0.13 -3.51 0.92
C ARG A 239 1.11 -3.96 0.14
N LYS A 240 0.99 -5.05 -0.65
CA LYS A 240 2.10 -5.56 -1.48
C LYS A 240 2.55 -4.50 -2.48
N ARG A 241 1.61 -3.84 -3.18
CA ARG A 241 1.92 -2.78 -4.15
C ARG A 241 2.40 -1.49 -3.50
N SER A 242 1.95 -1.20 -2.26
CA SER A 242 2.42 -0.05 -1.49
C SER A 242 3.83 -0.23 -0.90
N ASN A 243 4.30 -1.47 -0.76
CA ASN A 243 5.63 -1.79 -0.19
C ASN A 243 6.76 -1.78 -1.23
N ILE A 244 6.46 -1.48 -2.49
CA ILE A 244 7.46 -1.34 -3.56
C ILE A 244 7.39 0.05 -4.17
N THR A 245 8.47 0.45 -4.83
CA THR A 245 8.52 1.69 -5.61
C THR A 245 8.32 1.38 -7.08
N TRP A 246 7.80 2.33 -7.85
CA TRP A 246 7.34 2.15 -9.21
C TRP A 246 8.09 3.02 -10.20
N ASP A 247 8.39 2.48 -11.36
CA ASP A 247 8.89 3.29 -12.48
C ASP A 247 7.74 4.17 -13.01
N LEU A 248 8.03 5.45 -13.24
CA LEU A 248 7.02 6.43 -13.67
C LEU A 248 6.33 6.01 -14.99
N ASP A 249 7.07 5.48 -15.94
CA ASP A 249 6.53 5.02 -17.23
C ASP A 249 5.50 3.89 -17.07
N VAL A 250 5.72 2.98 -16.11
CA VAL A 250 4.78 1.91 -15.79
C VAL A 250 3.45 2.50 -15.30
N ILE A 251 3.52 3.50 -14.41
CA ILE A 251 2.32 4.20 -13.91
C ILE A 251 1.63 4.95 -15.05
N MET A 252 2.36 5.81 -15.77
CA MET A 252 1.84 6.66 -16.85
C MET A 252 1.14 5.84 -17.94
N GLY A 253 1.67 4.67 -18.27
CA GLY A 253 1.06 3.74 -19.23
C GLY A 253 -0.35 3.27 -18.84
N GLN A 254 -0.74 3.41 -17.58
CA GLN A 254 -1.99 2.87 -17.02
C GLN A 254 -2.92 3.95 -16.48
N VAL A 255 -2.57 5.23 -16.56
CA VAL A 255 -3.36 6.36 -16.05
C VAL A 255 -4.49 6.74 -17.00
N LYS A 256 -5.65 7.13 -16.43
CA LYS A 256 -6.79 7.77 -17.11
C LYS A 256 -6.88 9.26 -16.77
N GLY A 257 -6.59 9.65 -15.52
CA GLY A 257 -6.68 11.01 -15.03
C GLY A 257 -5.83 11.19 -13.78
N LEU A 258 -5.39 12.42 -13.52
CA LEU A 258 -4.48 12.80 -12.44
C LEU A 258 -5.01 14.05 -11.73
N TRP A 259 -4.98 14.04 -10.41
CA TRP A 259 -5.34 15.18 -9.56
C TRP A 259 -4.25 15.39 -8.53
N LYS A 260 -3.61 16.54 -8.52
CA LYS A 260 -2.71 16.98 -7.43
C LYS A 260 -3.50 17.68 -6.34
N PHE A 261 -2.96 17.64 -5.11
CA PHE A 261 -3.61 18.26 -3.95
C PHE A 261 -2.68 19.19 -3.19
N TYR A 262 -3.29 20.20 -2.55
CA TYR A 262 -2.61 21.20 -1.69
C TYR A 262 -3.62 21.86 -0.75
N VAL A 263 -3.13 22.51 0.30
CA VAL A 263 -3.91 23.35 1.23
C VAL A 263 -3.97 24.77 0.72
#